data_0c8072e36d61e2422e34477482201293
#
_entry.id   0c8072e36d61e2422e34477482201293
#
_cell.length_a   1.000
_cell.length_b   1.000
_cell.length_c   1.000
_cell.angle_alpha   90.00
_cell.angle_beta   90.00
_cell.angle_gamma   90.00
#
_symmetry.space_group_name_H-M   'P 1'
#
loop_
_entity.id
_entity.type
_entity.pdbx_description
1 polymer ?
#
loop_
_entity_poly.entity_id
_entity_poly.type
_entity_poly.pdbx_seq_one_letter_code
_entity_poly.pdbx_strand_id
1 'polypeptide(L)'
;MAPPRGEGYHRVVIELADASAPPLLDVARDLFREYQLAIGVDLCFQGFERELASLPGAYAPPAGRLLVALVDGAPAGCGALRPLAGGVGELKRMWVRPAFRGRGLGRLVAEALLQAAGGQGYRAVRLDTLEPMKEARALYASMGFREIPPYYENPLPGVIYMERTCSGAAR
;
A
#
# COMPACT_ATOMS: atom_id res chain seq x y z
N MET A 1 -32.63 0.67 42.61
CA MET A 1 -32.08 1.37 41.44
C MET A 1 -30.89 0.56 40.94
N ALA A 2 -31.07 -0.18 39.84
CA ALA A 2 -30.01 -1.02 39.30
C ALA A 2 -28.97 -0.16 38.59
N PRO A 3 -27.66 -0.45 38.66
CA PRO A 3 -26.63 0.31 37.93
C PRO A 3 -26.79 0.06 36.42
N PRO A 4 -26.43 1.03 35.57
CA PRO A 4 -26.51 0.87 34.16
C PRO A 4 -25.59 -0.26 33.71
N ARG A 5 -26.12 -1.14 32.85
CA ARG A 5 -25.35 -2.20 32.20
C ARG A 5 -24.25 -1.55 31.37
N GLY A 6 -23.03 -1.98 31.64
CA GLY A 6 -21.86 -1.49 30.94
C GLY A 6 -22.03 -1.56 29.44
N GLU A 7 -21.85 -0.43 28.77
CA GLU A 7 -21.65 -0.37 27.33
C GLU A 7 -20.43 -1.22 27.03
N GLY A 8 -20.66 -2.33 26.35
CA GLY A 8 -19.59 -3.22 25.92
C GLY A 8 -18.68 -2.44 24.98
N TYR A 9 -17.46 -2.17 25.40
CA TYR A 9 -16.45 -1.58 24.54
C TYR A 9 -16.26 -2.51 23.34
N HIS A 10 -16.79 -2.11 22.19
CA HIS A 10 -16.53 -2.81 20.94
C HIS A 10 -15.06 -2.64 20.61
N ARG A 11 -14.28 -3.71 20.75
CA ARG A 11 -12.86 -3.71 20.36
C ARG A 11 -12.79 -3.77 18.84
N VAL A 12 -12.34 -2.68 18.22
CA VAL A 12 -12.09 -2.64 16.78
C VAL A 12 -11.03 -3.68 16.41
N VAL A 13 -11.36 -4.54 15.46
CA VAL A 13 -10.45 -5.57 14.94
C VAL A 13 -9.92 -5.11 13.60
N ILE A 14 -8.60 -4.97 13.48
CA ILE A 14 -7.91 -4.65 12.22
C ILE A 14 -7.17 -5.91 11.77
N GLU A 15 -7.37 -6.29 10.52
CA GLU A 15 -6.72 -7.43 9.88
C GLU A 15 -6.07 -6.98 8.57
N LEU A 16 -4.85 -7.45 8.32
CA LEU A 16 -4.20 -7.35 7.01
C LEU A 16 -4.24 -8.73 6.36
N ALA A 17 -4.94 -8.84 5.26
CA ALA A 17 -5.15 -10.09 4.57
C ALA A 17 -4.45 -10.11 3.20
N ASP A 18 -3.88 -11.27 2.85
CA ASP A 18 -3.39 -11.51 1.49
C ASP A 18 -4.56 -11.49 0.50
N ALA A 19 -4.44 -10.71 -0.55
CA ALA A 19 -5.47 -10.52 -1.55
C ALA A 19 -5.07 -11.08 -2.92
N SER A 20 -4.11 -11.99 -2.98
CA SER A 20 -3.64 -12.60 -4.24
C SER A 20 -4.62 -13.59 -4.86
N ALA A 21 -5.71 -13.91 -4.19
CA ALA A 21 -6.77 -14.83 -4.67
C ALA A 21 -8.17 -14.30 -4.32
N PRO A 22 -9.22 -14.72 -5.06
CA PRO A 22 -10.60 -14.41 -4.69
C PRO A 22 -10.97 -14.95 -3.29
N PRO A 23 -11.88 -14.30 -2.57
CA PRO A 23 -12.66 -13.12 -2.97
C PRO A 23 -11.94 -11.78 -2.80
N LEU A 24 -10.85 -11.71 -2.03
CA LEU A 24 -10.15 -10.46 -1.73
C LEU A 24 -9.44 -9.85 -2.94
N LEU A 25 -9.12 -10.65 -3.95
CA LEU A 25 -8.56 -10.14 -5.21
C LEU A 25 -9.51 -9.16 -5.90
N ASP A 26 -10.80 -9.45 -5.91
CA ASP A 26 -11.82 -8.56 -6.47
C ASP A 26 -11.99 -7.30 -5.62
N VAL A 27 -11.90 -7.43 -4.32
CA VAL A 27 -11.89 -6.30 -3.39
C VAL A 27 -10.68 -5.38 -3.65
N ALA A 28 -9.50 -5.95 -3.83
CA ALA A 28 -8.30 -5.20 -4.17
C ALA A 28 -8.45 -4.44 -5.50
N ARG A 29 -9.05 -5.08 -6.50
CA ARG A 29 -9.34 -4.46 -7.80
C ARG A 29 -10.24 -3.23 -7.64
N ASP A 30 -11.28 -3.33 -6.83
CA ASP A 30 -12.19 -2.21 -6.57
C ASP A 30 -11.49 -1.08 -5.81
N LEU A 31 -10.66 -1.39 -4.82
CA LEU A 31 -9.86 -0.41 -4.09
C LEU A 31 -8.84 0.30 -5.00
N PHE A 32 -8.25 -0.39 -5.96
CA PHE A 32 -7.36 0.22 -6.96
C PHE A 32 -8.11 1.21 -7.85
N ARG A 33 -9.34 0.91 -8.25
CA ARG A 33 -10.19 1.86 -8.99
C ARG A 33 -10.54 3.07 -8.16
N GLU A 34 -10.87 2.88 -6.89
CA GLU A 34 -11.12 4.01 -5.97
C GLU A 34 -9.89 4.90 -5.84
N TYR A 35 -8.70 4.30 -5.71
CA TYR A 35 -7.43 5.03 -5.68
C TYR A 35 -7.26 5.91 -6.93
N GLN A 36 -7.45 5.34 -8.11
CA GLN A 36 -7.31 6.09 -9.37
C GLN A 36 -8.27 7.29 -9.43
N LEU A 37 -9.53 7.07 -9.07
CA LEU A 37 -10.53 8.13 -9.06
C LEU A 37 -10.19 9.23 -8.05
N ALA A 38 -9.69 8.87 -6.89
CA ALA A 38 -9.37 9.81 -5.83
C ALA A 38 -8.16 10.69 -6.14
N ILE A 39 -7.13 10.13 -6.77
CA ILE A 39 -5.94 10.92 -7.15
C ILE A 39 -6.21 11.83 -8.36
N GLY A 40 -7.29 11.59 -9.11
CA GLY A 40 -7.72 12.46 -10.21
C GLY A 40 -6.78 12.53 -11.40
N VAL A 41 -5.88 11.56 -11.56
CA VAL A 41 -4.94 11.49 -12.68
C VAL A 41 -5.15 10.22 -13.50
N ASP A 42 -4.86 10.32 -14.80
CA ASP A 42 -4.90 9.16 -15.68
C ASP A 42 -3.65 8.30 -15.47
N LEU A 43 -3.84 7.04 -15.10
CA LEU A 43 -2.78 6.05 -14.93
C LEU A 43 -2.55 5.16 -16.16
N CYS A 44 -3.14 5.50 -17.31
CA CYS A 44 -2.97 4.72 -18.55
C CYS A 44 -1.50 4.57 -18.95
N PHE A 45 -0.65 5.58 -18.71
CA PHE A 45 0.79 5.48 -18.95
C PHE A 45 1.50 4.41 -18.13
N GLN A 46 0.90 3.96 -17.00
CA GLN A 46 1.38 2.84 -16.20
C GLN A 46 0.76 1.49 -16.61
N GLY A 47 -0.09 1.47 -17.63
CA GLY A 47 -0.82 0.26 -18.02
C GLY A 47 -1.87 -0.18 -17.01
N PHE A 48 -2.54 0.76 -16.36
CA PHE A 48 -3.43 0.51 -15.22
C PHE A 48 -4.57 -0.46 -15.54
N GLU A 49 -5.24 -0.33 -16.69
CA GLU A 49 -6.31 -1.26 -17.09
C GLU A 49 -5.80 -2.68 -17.28
N ARG A 50 -4.59 -2.83 -17.84
CA ARG A 50 -3.94 -4.15 -17.98
C ARG A 50 -3.56 -4.72 -16.62
N GLU A 51 -3.08 -3.87 -15.70
CA GLU A 51 -2.79 -4.26 -14.32
C GLU A 51 -4.04 -4.81 -13.63
N LEU A 52 -5.17 -4.08 -13.70
CA LEU A 52 -6.44 -4.53 -13.12
C LEU A 52 -6.91 -5.87 -13.69
N ALA A 53 -6.80 -6.05 -15.00
CA ALA A 53 -7.22 -7.27 -15.67
C ALA A 53 -6.35 -8.48 -15.30
N SER A 54 -5.06 -8.26 -15.01
CA SER A 54 -4.08 -9.32 -14.77
C SER A 54 -3.75 -9.56 -13.29
N LEU A 55 -4.44 -8.88 -12.35
CA LEU A 55 -4.19 -9.09 -10.92
C LEU A 55 -4.26 -10.58 -10.54
N PRO A 56 -3.37 -11.05 -9.64
CA PRO A 56 -2.37 -10.29 -8.90
C PRO A 56 -1.11 -9.91 -9.70
N GLY A 57 -0.87 -10.51 -10.88
CA GLY A 57 0.25 -10.16 -11.77
C GLY A 57 1.60 -10.04 -11.07
N ALA A 58 2.25 -8.89 -11.21
CA ALA A 58 3.54 -8.63 -10.56
C ALA A 58 3.47 -8.54 -9.02
N TYR A 59 2.28 -8.42 -8.46
CA TYR A 59 2.07 -8.44 -7.00
C TYR A 59 1.89 -9.83 -6.42
N ALA A 60 1.97 -10.86 -7.25
CA ALA A 60 1.85 -12.25 -6.80
C ALA A 60 3.06 -12.68 -5.94
N PRO A 61 2.84 -13.47 -4.84
CA PRO A 61 3.94 -14.10 -4.13
C PRO A 61 4.72 -15.08 -5.05
N PRO A 62 6.01 -15.33 -4.77
CA PRO A 62 6.79 -14.88 -3.63
C PRO A 62 7.42 -13.50 -3.81
N ALA A 63 7.60 -13.02 -5.05
CA ALA A 63 8.31 -11.77 -5.33
C ALA A 63 7.48 -10.52 -5.00
N GLY A 64 6.17 -10.62 -5.14
CA GLY A 64 5.24 -9.55 -4.83
C GLY A 64 4.40 -9.81 -3.58
N ARG A 65 3.58 -8.83 -3.24
CA ARG A 65 2.58 -8.92 -2.18
C ARG A 65 1.40 -8.01 -2.50
N LEU A 66 0.20 -8.49 -2.27
CA LEU A 66 -1.03 -7.71 -2.39
C LEU A 66 -1.82 -7.86 -1.10
N LEU A 67 -2.05 -6.73 -0.41
CA LEU A 67 -2.74 -6.72 0.89
C LEU A 67 -4.01 -5.90 0.84
N VAL A 68 -5.03 -6.38 1.52
CA VAL A 68 -6.25 -5.64 1.86
C VAL A 68 -6.31 -5.50 3.38
N ALA A 69 -6.54 -4.29 3.86
CA ALA A 69 -6.81 -4.01 5.25
C ALA A 69 -8.32 -4.10 5.51
N LEU A 70 -8.70 -4.85 6.51
CA LEU A 70 -10.08 -5.03 6.97
C LEU A 70 -10.22 -4.41 8.36
N VAL A 71 -11.30 -3.69 8.58
CA VAL A 71 -11.69 -3.16 9.89
C VAL A 71 -13.05 -3.76 10.24
N ASP A 72 -13.09 -4.57 11.28
CA ASP A 72 -14.28 -5.35 11.64
C ASP A 72 -14.88 -6.13 10.45
N GLY A 73 -14.00 -6.70 9.62
CA GLY A 73 -14.36 -7.43 8.42
C GLY A 73 -14.68 -6.58 7.19
N ALA A 74 -14.79 -5.26 7.32
CA ALA A 74 -15.08 -4.36 6.20
C ALA A 74 -13.79 -3.93 5.49
N PRO A 75 -13.72 -3.99 4.14
CA PRO A 75 -12.58 -3.49 3.38
C PRO A 75 -12.35 -2.01 3.63
N ALA A 76 -11.16 -1.67 4.09
CA ALA A 76 -10.80 -0.32 4.53
C ALA A 76 -9.65 0.29 3.72
N GLY A 77 -8.80 -0.52 3.13
CA GLY A 77 -7.66 -0.04 2.37
C GLY A 77 -6.87 -1.17 1.73
N CYS A 78 -5.83 -0.80 1.00
CA CYS A 78 -4.96 -1.74 0.30
C CYS A 78 -3.54 -1.19 0.13
N GLY A 79 -2.65 -2.06 -0.28
CA GLY A 79 -1.32 -1.73 -0.76
C GLY A 79 -0.70 -2.93 -1.44
N ALA A 80 0.31 -2.68 -2.27
CA ALA A 80 0.96 -3.70 -3.04
C ALA A 80 2.47 -3.48 -3.12
N LEU A 81 3.20 -4.58 -3.30
CA LEU A 81 4.64 -4.65 -3.50
C LEU A 81 4.91 -5.43 -4.77
N ARG A 82 5.74 -4.91 -5.65
CA ARG A 82 6.21 -5.62 -6.84
C ARG A 82 7.73 -5.53 -6.98
N PRO A 83 8.37 -6.47 -7.71
CA PRO A 83 9.78 -6.37 -7.99
C PRO A 83 10.08 -5.30 -9.03
N LEU A 84 11.21 -4.60 -8.83
CA LEU A 84 11.92 -3.82 -9.84
C LEU A 84 13.25 -4.52 -10.14
N ALA A 85 13.97 -4.04 -11.14
CA ALA A 85 15.31 -4.51 -11.44
C ALA A 85 16.29 -4.23 -10.29
N GLY A 86 17.35 -5.03 -10.17
CA GLY A 86 18.45 -4.80 -9.24
C GLY A 86 18.15 -5.11 -7.77
N GLY A 87 17.22 -6.01 -7.49
CA GLY A 87 16.90 -6.40 -6.12
C GLY A 87 16.15 -5.35 -5.32
N VAL A 88 15.39 -4.50 -6.00
CA VAL A 88 14.57 -3.43 -5.42
C VAL A 88 13.10 -3.79 -5.53
N GLY A 89 12.35 -3.56 -4.46
CA GLY A 89 10.89 -3.63 -4.48
C GLY A 89 10.27 -2.24 -4.70
N GLU A 90 9.01 -2.21 -5.13
CA GLU A 90 8.26 -0.96 -5.28
C GLU A 90 6.91 -1.08 -4.58
N LEU A 91 6.61 -0.12 -3.71
CA LEU A 91 5.27 0.05 -3.14
C LEU A 91 4.37 0.74 -4.16
N LYS A 92 3.19 0.18 -4.36
CA LYS A 92 2.16 0.69 -5.30
C LYS A 92 0.79 0.64 -4.67
N ARG A 93 -0.10 1.50 -5.16
CA ARG A 93 -1.54 1.43 -4.89
C ARG A 93 -1.88 1.51 -3.40
N MET A 94 -1.14 2.31 -2.65
CA MET A 94 -1.42 2.58 -1.24
C MET A 94 -2.67 3.46 -1.12
N TRP A 95 -3.73 2.89 -0.58
CA TRP A 95 -5.02 3.56 -0.46
C TRP A 95 -5.73 3.21 0.83
N VAL A 96 -6.27 4.20 1.50
CA VAL A 96 -7.17 4.03 2.65
C VAL A 96 -8.46 4.78 2.35
N ARG A 97 -9.58 4.09 2.44
CA ARG A 97 -10.91 4.69 2.26
C ARG A 97 -11.10 5.84 3.25
N PRO A 98 -11.69 6.97 2.83
CA PRO A 98 -11.85 8.16 3.70
C PRO A 98 -12.47 7.86 5.06
N ALA A 99 -13.49 6.99 5.12
CA ALA A 99 -14.18 6.62 6.36
C ALA A 99 -13.29 5.93 7.40
N PHE A 100 -12.14 5.38 6.99
CA PHE A 100 -11.22 4.62 7.85
C PHE A 100 -9.90 5.35 8.11
N ARG A 101 -9.74 6.57 7.64
CA ARG A 101 -8.53 7.38 7.86
C ARG A 101 -8.38 7.80 9.33
N GLY A 102 -7.16 8.14 9.72
CA GLY A 102 -6.85 8.55 11.09
C GLY A 102 -6.72 7.39 12.08
N ARG A 103 -6.70 6.15 11.61
CA ARG A 103 -6.56 4.93 12.43
C ARG A 103 -5.22 4.23 12.26
N GLY A 104 -4.29 4.83 11.52
CA GLY A 104 -2.96 4.26 11.27
C GLY A 104 -2.91 3.12 10.26
N LEU A 105 -3.96 2.91 9.45
CA LEU A 105 -4.02 1.81 8.48
C LEU A 105 -2.97 1.92 7.39
N GLY A 106 -2.70 3.12 6.88
CA GLY A 106 -1.66 3.33 5.87
C GLY A 106 -0.28 2.89 6.37
N ARG A 107 0.05 3.21 7.61
CA ARG A 107 1.29 2.76 8.26
C ARG A 107 1.33 1.25 8.42
N LEU A 108 0.25 0.63 8.90
CA LEU A 108 0.19 -0.82 9.08
C LEU A 108 0.40 -1.57 7.77
N VAL A 109 -0.25 -1.13 6.70
CA VAL A 109 -0.09 -1.72 5.36
C VAL A 109 1.35 -1.54 4.86
N ALA A 110 1.90 -0.33 4.96
CA ALA A 110 3.26 -0.06 4.52
C ALA A 110 4.29 -0.86 5.31
N GLU A 111 4.16 -0.95 6.63
CA GLU A 111 5.05 -1.76 7.48
C GLU A 111 5.01 -3.24 7.10
N ALA A 112 3.83 -3.79 6.86
CA ALA A 112 3.68 -5.18 6.44
C ALA A 112 4.33 -5.45 5.08
N LEU A 113 4.20 -4.52 4.13
CA LEU A 113 4.84 -4.63 2.82
C LEU A 113 6.36 -4.49 2.90
N LEU A 114 6.87 -3.59 3.75
CA LEU A 114 8.31 -3.46 4.00
C LEU A 114 8.90 -4.69 4.68
N GLN A 115 8.17 -5.29 5.61
CA GLN A 115 8.58 -6.54 6.24
C GLN A 115 8.63 -7.67 5.21
N ALA A 116 7.63 -7.76 4.33
CA ALA A 116 7.63 -8.72 3.24
C ALA A 116 8.83 -8.52 2.30
N ALA A 117 9.13 -7.27 1.94
CA ALA A 117 10.28 -6.93 1.09
C ALA A 117 11.61 -7.39 1.73
N GLY A 118 11.80 -7.12 3.02
CA GLY A 118 12.98 -7.59 3.76
C GLY A 118 13.10 -9.12 3.77
N GLY A 119 11.99 -9.81 4.02
CA GLY A 119 11.92 -11.29 4.01
C GLY A 119 12.17 -11.91 2.64
N GLN A 120 11.89 -11.19 1.57
CA GLN A 120 12.16 -11.61 0.19
C GLN A 120 13.57 -11.25 -0.29
N GLY A 121 14.37 -10.57 0.52
CA GLY A 121 15.75 -10.23 0.21
C GLY A 121 15.92 -8.97 -0.64
N TYR A 122 14.92 -8.11 -0.74
CA TYR A 122 15.09 -6.80 -1.39
C TYR A 122 16.07 -5.94 -0.61
N ARG A 123 17.02 -5.31 -1.33
CA ARG A 123 17.99 -4.39 -0.71
C ARG A 123 17.41 -3.02 -0.39
N ALA A 124 16.38 -2.63 -1.12
CA ALA A 124 15.68 -1.36 -0.96
C ALA A 124 14.25 -1.44 -1.48
N VAL A 125 13.42 -0.51 -1.04
CA VAL A 125 12.06 -0.32 -1.53
C VAL A 125 11.90 1.11 -2.01
N ARG A 126 11.33 1.28 -3.19
CA ARG A 126 11.02 2.57 -3.82
C ARG A 126 9.52 2.80 -3.88
N LEU A 127 9.16 4.03 -4.04
CA LEU A 127 7.81 4.47 -4.37
C LEU A 127 7.86 5.79 -5.11
N ASP A 128 6.78 6.10 -5.80
CA ASP A 128 6.49 7.43 -6.28
C ASP A 128 5.20 7.96 -5.65
N THR A 129 5.15 9.24 -5.43
CA THR A 129 3.99 9.95 -4.89
C THR A 129 3.88 11.32 -5.55
N LEU A 130 2.82 12.04 -5.27
CA LEU A 130 2.60 13.36 -5.84
C LEU A 130 2.82 14.45 -4.78
N GLU A 131 3.33 15.60 -5.22
CA GLU A 131 3.61 16.73 -4.33
C GLU A 131 2.43 17.13 -3.45
N PRO A 132 1.16 17.18 -3.94
CA PRO A 132 0.02 17.51 -3.11
C PRO A 132 -0.35 16.46 -2.05
N MET A 133 0.15 15.25 -2.17
CA MET A 133 -0.15 14.14 -1.23
C MET A 133 0.69 14.27 0.05
N LYS A 134 0.48 15.34 0.80
CA LYS A 134 1.31 15.72 1.95
C LYS A 134 1.30 14.69 3.08
N GLU A 135 0.14 14.11 3.37
CA GLU A 135 0.01 13.11 4.44
C GLU A 135 0.76 11.81 4.10
N ALA A 136 0.65 11.34 2.86
CA ALA A 136 1.38 10.17 2.39
C ALA A 136 2.89 10.42 2.42
N ARG A 137 3.35 11.58 1.95
CA ARG A 137 4.76 11.98 1.97
C ARG A 137 5.31 12.02 3.40
N ALA A 138 4.56 12.62 4.33
CA ALA A 138 4.94 12.68 5.74
C ALA A 138 5.02 11.27 6.36
N LEU A 139 4.08 10.40 6.04
CA LEU A 139 4.09 9.01 6.47
C LEU A 139 5.37 8.30 6.00
N TYR A 140 5.67 8.35 4.71
CA TYR A 140 6.86 7.69 4.15
C TYR A 140 8.15 8.26 4.72
N ALA A 141 8.26 9.58 4.86
CA ALA A 141 9.42 10.21 5.51
C ALA A 141 9.59 9.71 6.95
N SER A 142 8.51 9.61 7.72
CA SER A 142 8.53 9.07 9.09
C SER A 142 8.96 7.61 9.17
N MET A 143 8.80 6.87 8.08
CA MET A 143 9.19 5.46 7.96
C MET A 143 10.61 5.27 7.40
N GLY A 144 11.39 6.34 7.22
CA GLY A 144 12.76 6.30 6.76
C GLY A 144 12.94 6.36 5.24
N PHE A 145 11.89 6.65 4.48
CA PHE A 145 12.03 6.95 3.05
C PHE A 145 12.66 8.32 2.85
N ARG A 146 13.54 8.42 1.87
CA ARG A 146 14.20 9.67 1.46
C ARG A 146 13.95 9.92 -0.02
N GLU A 147 13.87 11.18 -0.41
CA GLU A 147 13.74 11.55 -1.82
C GLU A 147 14.96 11.09 -2.61
N ILE A 148 14.71 10.59 -3.80
CA ILE A 148 15.71 10.15 -4.77
C ILE A 148 15.41 10.77 -6.15
N PRO A 149 16.38 10.78 -7.08
CA PRO A 149 16.09 11.11 -8.47
C PRO A 149 15.08 10.15 -9.10
N PRO A 150 14.37 10.57 -10.16
CA PRO A 150 13.48 9.70 -10.91
C PRO A 150 14.16 8.39 -11.35
N TYR A 151 13.48 7.27 -11.19
CA TYR A 151 13.95 5.95 -11.64
C TYR A 151 13.14 5.42 -12.84
N TYR A 152 12.14 6.16 -13.28
CA TYR A 152 11.42 5.95 -14.54
C TYR A 152 10.83 7.29 -15.03
N GLU A 153 10.47 7.34 -16.33
CA GLU A 153 9.79 8.51 -16.88
C GLU A 153 8.31 8.51 -16.47
N ASN A 154 7.90 9.61 -15.84
CA ASN A 154 6.52 9.84 -15.45
C ASN A 154 6.05 11.17 -16.04
N PRO A 155 4.98 11.16 -16.89
CA PRO A 155 4.52 12.40 -17.54
C PRO A 155 3.77 13.35 -16.59
N LEU A 156 3.44 12.91 -15.36
CA LEU A 156 2.70 13.73 -14.43
C LEU A 156 3.62 14.82 -13.82
N PRO A 157 3.10 16.04 -13.61
CA PRO A 157 3.84 17.07 -12.89
C PRO A 157 3.86 16.76 -11.39
N GLY A 158 4.93 17.21 -10.71
CA GLY A 158 5.03 17.16 -9.27
C GLY A 158 5.20 15.74 -8.70
N VAL A 159 5.75 14.80 -9.46
CA VAL A 159 6.07 13.46 -8.97
C VAL A 159 7.30 13.51 -8.09
N ILE A 160 7.21 12.88 -6.94
CA ILE A 160 8.29 12.72 -5.98
C ILE A 160 8.61 11.23 -5.85
N TYR A 161 9.88 10.90 -6.02
CA TYR A 161 10.40 9.53 -5.90
C TYR A 161 11.11 9.37 -4.57
N MET A 162 10.86 8.26 -3.90
CA MET A 162 11.44 8.00 -2.59
C MET A 162 11.98 6.58 -2.50
N GLU A 163 12.98 6.39 -1.68
CA GLU A 163 13.61 5.10 -1.41
C GLU A 163 13.89 4.91 0.08
N ARG A 164 13.71 3.69 0.53
CA ARG A 164 14.17 3.23 1.84
C ARG A 164 15.02 1.98 1.65
N THR A 165 16.20 1.97 2.27
CA THR A 165 17.05 0.76 2.34
C THR A 165 16.40 -0.27 3.26
N CYS A 166 16.32 -1.52 2.81
CA CYS A 166 15.94 -2.61 3.70
C CYS A 166 17.12 -2.91 4.62
N SER A 167 16.86 -2.93 5.93
CA SER A 167 17.85 -3.43 6.88
C SER A 167 18.10 -4.90 6.56
N GLY A 168 19.30 -5.25 6.16
CA GLY A 168 19.64 -6.64 5.92
C GLY A 168 19.31 -7.46 7.17
N ALA A 169 18.66 -8.61 6.99
CA ALA A 169 18.59 -9.59 8.04
C ALA A 169 20.03 -9.85 8.48
N ALA A 170 20.32 -9.57 9.74
CA ALA A 170 21.61 -9.96 10.30
C ALA A 170 21.82 -11.44 10.03
N ARG A 171 22.93 -11.77 9.36
CA ARG A 171 23.33 -13.16 9.12
C ARG A 171 23.66 -13.85 10.43
#